data_c0065b5ab2f2e0eeec8724354dcd614d
#
_entry.id   c0065b5ab2f2e0eeec8724354dcd614d
#
_cell.length_a   1.000
_cell.length_b   1.000
_cell.length_c   1.000
_cell.angle_alpha   90.00
_cell.angle_beta   90.00
_cell.angle_gamma   90.00
#
_symmetry.space_group_name_H-M   'P 1'
#
loop_
_entity.id
_entity.type
_entity.pdbx_description
1 polymer ?
#
loop_
_entity_poly.entity_id
_entity_poly.type
_entity_poly.pdbx_seq_one_letter_code
_entity_poly.pdbx_strand_id
1 'polypeptide(L)'
;QEDYLPSEIEKFKDATGYEEFLDFDPAEIKAALENPDKSRIDEMLAFAEKAEREYAAEAAAYVQTPADIAEQAQAVPRDTFSIYQLKSGNETLDYRFEPLDAIRNNGLSVKPENYELVYTAPLTEQDSLESIYTRFNIDRPADFKGHSLSVSDIVVLHQDGKDTAHYCDRFGFSQVPEFLQPERAA
;
A
#
# COMPACT_ATOMS: atom_id res chain seq x y z
N GLN A 1 -19.16 26.21 -14.66
CA GLN A 1 -18.92 25.26 -13.56
C GLN A 1 -18.76 26.10 -12.31
N GLU A 2 -19.81 26.23 -11.50
CA GLU A 2 -19.70 26.90 -10.20
C GLU A 2 -19.02 25.91 -9.24
N ASP A 3 -17.82 26.23 -8.80
CA ASP A 3 -17.11 25.46 -7.80
C ASP A 3 -17.80 25.71 -6.44
N TYR A 4 -18.45 24.67 -5.88
CA TYR A 4 -18.99 24.71 -4.54
C TYR A 4 -17.90 24.89 -3.52
N LEU A 5 -18.09 25.84 -2.60
CA LEU A 5 -17.18 26.01 -1.49
C LEU A 5 -17.21 24.74 -0.61
N PRO A 6 -16.08 24.26 -0.10
CA PRO A 6 -16.02 23.07 0.77
C PRO A 6 -17.00 23.12 1.94
N SER A 7 -17.31 24.32 2.45
CA SER A 7 -18.28 24.53 3.53
C SER A 7 -19.74 24.26 3.14
N GLU A 8 -20.10 24.34 1.86
CA GLU A 8 -21.47 24.06 1.38
C GLU A 8 -21.65 22.54 1.22
N ILE A 9 -20.59 21.86 0.75
CA ILE A 9 -20.53 20.40 0.67
C ILE A 9 -20.68 19.80 2.06
N GLU A 10 -19.96 20.33 3.05
CA GLU A 10 -20.00 19.84 4.43
C GLU A 10 -21.37 20.02 5.09
N LYS A 11 -22.01 21.15 4.87
CA LYS A 11 -23.38 21.38 5.31
C LYS A 11 -24.41 20.40 4.71
N PHE A 12 -24.22 20.04 3.45
CA PHE A 12 -25.08 19.05 2.81
C PHE A 12 -24.87 17.65 3.39
N LYS A 13 -23.61 17.25 3.61
CA LYS A 13 -23.28 16.00 4.30
C LYS A 13 -23.90 15.92 5.69
N ASP A 14 -23.79 16.98 6.47
CA ASP A 14 -24.38 17.08 7.81
C ASP A 14 -25.91 16.97 7.78
N ALA A 15 -26.54 17.59 6.77
CA ALA A 15 -28.00 17.58 6.63
C ALA A 15 -28.56 16.25 6.12
N THR A 16 -27.80 15.51 5.31
CA THR A 16 -28.26 14.30 4.62
C THR A 16 -27.59 13.02 5.11
N GLY A 17 -26.45 13.13 5.79
CA GLY A 17 -25.60 11.99 6.17
C GLY A 17 -24.86 11.35 4.98
N TYR A 18 -24.92 11.94 3.80
CA TYR A 18 -24.28 11.44 2.58
C TYR A 18 -22.87 11.98 2.40
N GLU A 19 -21.90 11.09 2.12
CA GLU A 19 -20.51 11.47 1.92
C GLU A 19 -20.14 11.72 0.44
N GLU A 20 -20.94 11.25 -0.53
CA GLU A 20 -20.63 11.37 -1.97
C GLU A 20 -21.75 12.07 -2.74
N PHE A 21 -21.38 12.99 -3.65
CA PHE A 21 -22.28 13.84 -4.45
C PHE A 21 -22.35 13.43 -5.93
N LEU A 22 -21.99 12.20 -6.25
CA LEU A 22 -21.66 11.81 -7.62
C LEU A 22 -22.78 11.96 -8.64
N ASP A 23 -24.06 12.02 -8.19
CA ASP A 23 -25.22 12.01 -9.10
C ASP A 23 -26.20 13.19 -8.92
N PHE A 24 -25.87 14.21 -8.13
CA PHE A 24 -26.75 15.35 -7.92
C PHE A 24 -26.35 16.58 -8.74
N ASP A 25 -27.35 17.22 -9.37
CA ASP A 25 -27.14 18.51 -10.01
C ASP A 25 -26.74 19.56 -8.95
N PRO A 26 -25.61 20.26 -9.14
CA PRO A 26 -25.17 21.34 -8.26
C PRO A 26 -26.26 22.36 -7.92
N ALA A 27 -27.12 22.73 -8.89
CA ALA A 27 -28.21 23.65 -8.69
C ALA A 27 -29.28 23.11 -7.71
N GLU A 28 -29.52 21.80 -7.71
CA GLU A 28 -30.46 21.14 -6.81
C GLU A 28 -29.92 21.10 -5.37
N ILE A 29 -28.61 20.83 -5.21
CA ILE A 29 -27.95 20.84 -3.90
C ILE A 29 -28.07 22.25 -3.27
N LYS A 30 -27.77 23.30 -4.06
CA LYS A 30 -27.86 24.69 -3.60
C LYS A 30 -29.30 25.05 -3.21
N ALA A 31 -30.29 24.68 -4.01
CA ALA A 31 -31.71 24.93 -3.72
C ALA A 31 -32.17 24.22 -2.44
N ALA A 32 -31.70 22.99 -2.20
CA ALA A 32 -31.96 22.23 -1.00
C ALA A 32 -31.39 22.86 0.27
N LEU A 33 -30.16 23.42 0.17
CA LEU A 33 -29.51 24.11 1.29
C LEU A 33 -30.13 25.47 1.61
N GLU A 34 -30.59 26.21 0.60
CA GLU A 34 -31.22 27.54 0.77
C GLU A 34 -32.68 27.49 1.25
N ASN A 35 -33.35 26.41 0.91
CA ASN A 35 -34.77 26.24 1.27
C ASN A 35 -35.06 24.75 1.57
N PRO A 36 -34.71 24.28 2.77
CA PRO A 36 -34.80 22.85 3.13
C PRO A 36 -36.30 22.45 3.24
N ASP A 37 -36.89 22.14 2.09
CA ASP A 37 -38.15 21.41 2.03
C ASP A 37 -37.85 19.95 2.42
N LYS A 38 -38.41 19.56 3.57
CA LYS A 38 -38.22 18.21 4.12
C LYS A 38 -38.62 17.12 3.12
N SER A 39 -39.64 17.36 2.30
CA SER A 39 -40.08 16.38 1.29
C SER A 39 -39.03 16.15 0.21
N ARG A 40 -38.32 17.21 -0.20
CA ARG A 40 -37.24 17.13 -1.20
C ARG A 40 -36.03 16.42 -0.66
N ILE A 41 -35.68 16.67 0.60
CA ILE A 41 -34.58 15.98 1.29
C ILE A 41 -34.91 14.50 1.44
N ASP A 42 -36.15 14.17 1.82
CA ASP A 42 -36.60 12.79 1.95
C ASP A 42 -36.57 12.04 0.60
N GLU A 43 -36.94 12.70 -0.52
CA GLU A 43 -36.83 12.15 -1.88
C GLU A 43 -35.34 11.89 -2.28
N MET A 44 -34.46 12.85 -1.98
CA MET A 44 -33.02 12.71 -2.26
C MET A 44 -32.37 11.58 -1.44
N LEU A 45 -32.74 11.48 -0.17
CA LEU A 45 -32.29 10.38 0.70
C LEU A 45 -32.80 9.02 0.20
N ALA A 46 -34.08 8.93 -0.21
CA ALA A 46 -34.63 7.68 -0.75
C ALA A 46 -33.97 7.26 -2.06
N PHE A 47 -33.63 8.22 -2.91
CA PHE A 47 -32.88 7.94 -4.15
C PHE A 47 -31.47 7.43 -3.85
N ALA A 48 -30.78 8.09 -2.93
CA ALA A 48 -29.44 7.71 -2.53
C ALA A 48 -29.42 6.34 -1.85
N GLU A 49 -30.36 6.04 -0.93
CA GLU A 49 -30.50 4.71 -0.32
C GLU A 49 -30.82 3.59 -1.34
N LYS A 50 -31.52 3.94 -2.43
CA LYS A 50 -31.78 3.01 -3.52
C LYS A 50 -30.51 2.72 -4.31
N ALA A 51 -29.74 3.78 -4.66
CA ALA A 51 -28.46 3.64 -5.36
C ALA A 51 -27.47 2.83 -4.54
N GLU A 52 -27.38 3.07 -3.24
CA GLU A 52 -26.50 2.31 -2.33
C GLU A 52 -26.90 0.83 -2.25
N ARG A 53 -28.21 0.54 -2.21
CA ARG A 53 -28.71 -0.85 -2.23
C ARG A 53 -28.43 -1.56 -3.56
N GLU A 54 -28.57 -0.87 -4.69
CA GLU A 54 -28.26 -1.41 -6.01
C GLU A 54 -26.75 -1.66 -6.15
N TYR A 55 -25.92 -0.71 -5.70
CA TYR A 55 -24.47 -0.87 -5.67
C TYR A 55 -24.02 -1.99 -4.72
N ALA A 56 -24.59 -2.06 -3.53
CA ALA A 56 -24.32 -3.14 -2.58
C ALA A 56 -24.78 -4.52 -3.10
N ALA A 57 -25.88 -4.58 -3.83
CA ALA A 57 -26.37 -5.80 -4.46
C ALA A 57 -25.45 -6.23 -5.62
N GLU A 58 -24.96 -5.28 -6.41
CA GLU A 58 -24.02 -5.52 -7.49
C GLU A 58 -22.65 -5.93 -6.94
N ALA A 59 -22.17 -5.27 -5.89
CA ALA A 59 -20.95 -5.65 -5.17
C ALA A 59 -21.09 -7.02 -4.47
N ALA A 60 -22.27 -7.34 -3.92
CA ALA A 60 -22.55 -8.65 -3.33
C ALA A 60 -22.69 -9.76 -4.38
N ALA A 61 -23.14 -9.44 -5.60
CA ALA A 61 -23.14 -10.36 -6.74
C ALA A 61 -21.73 -10.63 -7.27
N TYR A 62 -20.78 -9.71 -6.98
CA TYR A 62 -19.35 -9.86 -7.27
C TYR A 62 -18.55 -10.44 -6.10
N VAL A 63 -19.23 -11.05 -5.11
CA VAL A 63 -18.53 -11.82 -4.06
C VAL A 63 -17.83 -12.97 -4.74
N GLN A 64 -16.52 -12.82 -4.89
CA GLN A 64 -15.66 -13.91 -5.33
C GLN A 64 -15.91 -15.12 -4.45
N THR A 65 -16.35 -16.20 -5.05
CA THR A 65 -16.48 -17.45 -4.31
C THR A 65 -15.10 -17.90 -3.85
N PRO A 66 -14.99 -18.72 -2.80
CA PRO A 66 -13.71 -19.32 -2.43
C PRO A 66 -13.02 -20.06 -3.59
N ALA A 67 -13.80 -20.52 -4.59
CA ALA A 67 -13.30 -21.12 -5.81
C ALA A 67 -12.68 -20.06 -6.74
N ASP A 68 -13.32 -18.90 -6.92
CA ASP A 68 -12.80 -17.80 -7.74
C ASP A 68 -11.52 -17.21 -7.12
N ILE A 69 -11.48 -17.13 -5.79
CA ILE A 69 -10.28 -16.70 -5.06
C ILE A 69 -9.16 -17.75 -5.23
N ALA A 70 -9.48 -19.04 -5.18
CA ALA A 70 -8.51 -20.11 -5.37
C ALA A 70 -8.01 -20.17 -6.83
N GLU A 71 -8.88 -19.93 -7.80
CA GLU A 71 -8.53 -19.86 -9.22
C GLU A 71 -7.66 -18.63 -9.53
N GLN A 72 -7.96 -17.47 -8.94
CA GLN A 72 -7.14 -16.28 -9.05
C GLN A 72 -5.80 -16.41 -8.31
N ALA A 73 -5.76 -17.12 -7.21
CA ALA A 73 -4.51 -17.43 -6.51
C ALA A 73 -3.64 -18.43 -7.29
N GLN A 74 -4.24 -19.26 -8.14
CA GLN A 74 -3.54 -20.16 -9.07
C GLN A 74 -3.26 -19.50 -10.43
N ALA A 75 -3.94 -18.40 -10.77
CA ALA A 75 -3.71 -17.63 -11.99
C ALA A 75 -2.42 -16.82 -11.86
N VAL A 76 -1.33 -17.40 -12.37
CA VAL A 76 0.03 -16.83 -12.54
C VAL A 76 0.61 -16.30 -11.22
N PRO A 77 1.69 -16.90 -10.71
CA PRO A 77 2.46 -16.28 -9.63
C PRO A 77 2.86 -14.89 -10.10
N ARG A 78 2.23 -13.86 -9.56
CA ARG A 78 2.68 -12.49 -9.80
C ARG A 78 3.98 -12.36 -9.06
N ASP A 79 5.03 -12.10 -9.81
CA ASP A 79 6.27 -11.71 -9.21
C ASP A 79 6.06 -10.52 -8.29
N THR A 80 6.69 -10.52 -7.15
CA THR A 80 6.58 -9.47 -6.13
C THR A 80 7.95 -9.07 -5.65
N PHE A 81 8.04 -7.91 -5.01
CA PHE A 81 9.20 -7.56 -4.20
C PHE A 81 8.77 -7.20 -2.77
N SER A 82 9.68 -7.43 -1.85
CA SER A 82 9.48 -7.10 -0.44
C SER A 82 10.63 -6.26 0.07
N ILE A 83 10.34 -5.23 0.87
CA ILE A 83 11.33 -4.36 1.49
C ILE A 83 11.37 -4.67 2.98
N TYR A 84 12.58 -4.92 3.48
CA TYR A 84 12.88 -5.15 4.87
C TYR A 84 13.81 -4.07 5.40
N GLN A 85 13.49 -3.55 6.58
CA GLN A 85 14.30 -2.53 7.24
C GLN A 85 14.71 -3.01 8.64
N LEU A 86 15.84 -2.51 9.13
CA LEU A 86 16.32 -2.87 10.47
C LEU A 86 15.32 -2.44 11.54
N LYS A 87 15.03 -3.35 12.46
CA LYS A 87 14.22 -3.06 13.64
C LYS A 87 14.85 -1.93 14.45
N SER A 88 14.01 -1.20 15.17
CA SER A 88 14.47 -0.23 16.16
C SER A 88 14.98 -0.97 17.38
N GLY A 89 16.19 -0.65 17.84
CA GLY A 89 16.77 -1.26 19.03
C GLY A 89 18.29 -1.10 19.08
N ASN A 90 18.87 -1.39 20.24
CA ASN A 90 20.34 -1.32 20.41
C ASN A 90 21.04 -2.49 19.70
N GLU A 91 20.38 -3.62 19.54
CA GLU A 91 20.88 -4.83 18.88
C GLU A 91 21.14 -4.66 17.39
N THR A 92 20.57 -3.62 16.78
CA THR A 92 20.73 -3.34 15.34
C THR A 92 21.62 -2.11 15.06
N LEU A 93 22.15 -1.46 16.10
CA LEU A 93 22.95 -0.24 15.93
C LEU A 93 24.20 -0.47 15.08
N ASP A 94 24.88 -1.60 15.25
CA ASP A 94 26.09 -1.95 14.53
C ASP A 94 25.86 -2.29 13.04
N TYR A 95 24.59 -2.34 12.63
CA TYR A 95 24.19 -2.61 11.25
C TYR A 95 23.74 -1.36 10.49
N ARG A 96 23.32 -0.30 11.23
CA ARG A 96 22.67 0.85 10.61
C ARG A 96 23.60 1.65 9.73
N PHE A 97 23.22 1.79 8.47
CA PHE A 97 23.96 2.53 7.45
C PHE A 97 25.36 1.98 7.18
N GLU A 98 25.66 0.77 7.68
CA GLU A 98 26.93 0.12 7.43
C GLU A 98 26.89 -0.62 6.09
N PRO A 99 27.95 -0.52 5.28
CA PRO A 99 28.06 -1.32 4.07
C PRO A 99 28.32 -2.79 4.41
N LEU A 100 27.98 -3.68 3.48
CA LEU A 100 28.04 -5.12 3.70
C LEU A 100 29.45 -5.63 4.05
N ASP A 101 30.47 -5.02 3.47
CA ASP A 101 31.86 -5.36 3.78
C ASP A 101 32.26 -5.02 5.22
N ALA A 102 31.79 -3.88 5.75
CA ALA A 102 31.99 -3.52 7.15
C ALA A 102 31.28 -4.48 8.11
N ILE A 103 30.02 -4.85 7.81
CA ILE A 103 29.27 -5.86 8.56
C ILE A 103 30.10 -7.16 8.66
N ARG A 104 30.56 -7.67 7.53
CA ARG A 104 31.33 -8.92 7.46
C ARG A 104 32.70 -8.83 8.14
N ASN A 105 33.41 -7.70 7.97
CA ASN A 105 34.72 -7.47 8.61
C ASN A 105 34.64 -7.39 10.13
N ASN A 106 33.47 -6.93 10.66
CA ASN A 106 33.20 -6.90 12.10
C ASN A 106 32.69 -8.26 12.65
N GLY A 107 32.72 -9.31 11.82
CA GLY A 107 32.26 -10.64 12.21
C GLY A 107 30.73 -10.76 12.35
N LEU A 108 29.99 -9.79 11.83
CA LEU A 108 28.54 -9.79 11.81
C LEU A 108 28.01 -10.41 10.53
N SER A 109 26.79 -10.91 10.56
CA SER A 109 26.07 -11.45 9.40
C SER A 109 24.70 -10.83 9.29
N VAL A 110 24.19 -10.75 8.06
CA VAL A 110 22.82 -10.25 7.80
C VAL A 110 21.83 -11.31 8.24
N LYS A 111 21.10 -11.02 9.34
CA LYS A 111 20.19 -11.97 9.99
C LYS A 111 18.75 -11.51 9.85
N PRO A 112 17.82 -12.37 9.37
CA PRO A 112 16.41 -12.00 9.19
C PRO A 112 15.75 -11.47 10.47
N GLU A 113 16.12 -11.99 11.64
CA GLU A 113 15.57 -11.56 12.93
C GLU A 113 15.83 -10.10 13.27
N ASN A 114 16.86 -9.47 12.67
CA ASN A 114 17.16 -8.06 12.87
C ASN A 114 16.27 -7.12 12.04
N TYR A 115 15.47 -7.67 11.15
CA TYR A 115 14.68 -6.91 10.17
C TYR A 115 13.18 -7.07 10.38
N GLU A 116 12.44 -6.11 9.89
CA GLU A 116 10.98 -6.17 9.78
C GLU A 116 10.56 -5.91 8.33
N LEU A 117 9.51 -6.61 7.89
CA LEU A 117 8.88 -6.38 6.60
C LEU A 117 8.09 -5.07 6.66
N VAL A 118 8.46 -4.09 5.82
CA VAL A 118 7.81 -2.77 5.79
C VAL A 118 6.96 -2.56 4.54
N TYR A 119 7.19 -3.33 3.47
CA TYR A 119 6.41 -3.21 2.24
C TYR A 119 6.48 -4.47 1.37
N THR A 120 5.41 -4.74 0.65
CA THR A 120 5.36 -5.75 -0.42
C THR A 120 4.47 -5.23 -1.55
N ALA A 121 4.92 -5.37 -2.79
CA ALA A 121 4.14 -4.98 -3.97
C ALA A 121 4.43 -5.90 -5.15
N PRO A 122 3.57 -5.92 -6.18
CA PRO A 122 3.84 -6.59 -7.44
C PRO A 122 5.12 -6.07 -8.09
N LEU A 123 5.90 -6.98 -8.66
CA LEU A 123 7.06 -6.68 -9.47
C LEU A 123 6.64 -6.71 -10.93
N THR A 124 6.97 -5.66 -11.68
CA THR A 124 6.68 -5.57 -13.11
C THR A 124 7.94 -5.76 -13.93
N GLU A 125 7.82 -6.03 -15.23
CA GLU A 125 8.97 -6.15 -16.15
C GLU A 125 9.83 -4.87 -16.21
N GLN A 126 9.28 -3.73 -15.81
CA GLN A 126 9.98 -2.45 -15.79
C GLN A 126 10.70 -2.18 -14.46
N ASP A 127 10.44 -3.00 -13.44
CA ASP A 127 11.06 -2.85 -12.14
C ASP A 127 12.46 -3.48 -12.13
N SER A 128 13.38 -2.76 -11.56
CA SER A 128 14.73 -3.21 -11.20
C SER A 128 15.03 -2.78 -9.76
N LEU A 129 16.08 -3.30 -9.17
CA LEU A 129 16.54 -2.87 -7.84
C LEU A 129 16.77 -1.35 -7.79
N GLU A 130 17.33 -0.78 -8.85
CA GLU A 130 17.59 0.65 -8.98
C GLU A 130 16.30 1.46 -9.12
N SER A 131 15.31 0.97 -9.87
CA SER A 131 14.03 1.64 -10.01
C SER A 131 13.23 1.59 -8.70
N ILE A 132 13.29 0.46 -7.98
CA ILE A 132 12.71 0.33 -6.64
C ILE A 132 13.38 1.32 -5.67
N TYR A 133 14.72 1.35 -5.64
CA TYR A 133 15.45 2.30 -4.82
C TYR A 133 15.04 3.75 -5.11
N THR A 134 14.99 4.14 -6.37
CA THR A 134 14.59 5.48 -6.80
C THR A 134 13.18 5.81 -6.36
N ARG A 135 12.22 4.90 -6.59
CA ARG A 135 10.81 5.07 -6.19
C ARG A 135 10.69 5.32 -4.68
N PHE A 136 11.32 4.51 -3.86
CA PHE A 136 11.22 4.61 -2.40
C PHE A 136 12.05 5.74 -1.77
N ASN A 137 12.83 6.44 -2.55
CA ASN A 137 13.55 7.65 -2.13
C ASN A 137 12.90 8.95 -2.63
N ILE A 138 12.32 8.94 -3.83
CA ILE A 138 11.82 10.16 -4.48
C ILE A 138 10.30 10.25 -4.47
N ASP A 139 9.61 9.15 -4.81
CA ASP A 139 8.16 9.10 -4.98
C ASP A 139 7.57 7.88 -4.24
N ARG A 140 7.63 7.96 -2.92
CA ARG A 140 7.20 6.86 -2.06
C ARG A 140 5.69 6.64 -2.15
N PRO A 141 5.23 5.38 -2.26
CA PRO A 141 3.82 5.05 -2.14
C PRO A 141 3.23 5.58 -0.82
N ALA A 142 1.99 6.08 -0.86
CA ALA A 142 1.33 6.69 0.31
C ALA A 142 1.11 5.68 1.46
N ASP A 143 1.01 4.39 1.13
CA ASP A 143 0.85 3.29 2.07
C ASP A 143 2.17 2.74 2.62
N PHE A 144 3.32 3.25 2.15
CA PHE A 144 4.63 2.88 2.66
C PHE A 144 4.90 3.47 4.04
N LYS A 145 5.10 2.62 5.02
CA LYS A 145 5.30 3.02 6.42
C LYS A 145 6.75 3.10 6.87
N GLY A 146 7.68 2.63 6.03
CA GLY A 146 9.11 2.65 6.31
C GLY A 146 9.77 4.02 6.07
N HIS A 147 11.05 4.11 6.38
CA HIS A 147 11.91 5.23 5.96
C HIS A 147 12.38 5.03 4.50
N SER A 148 12.93 6.08 3.88
CA SER A 148 13.57 5.98 2.56
C SER A 148 14.58 4.84 2.52
N LEU A 149 14.63 4.11 1.40
CA LEU A 149 15.59 3.03 1.22
C LEU A 149 17.01 3.54 1.42
N SER A 150 17.76 2.89 2.28
CA SER A 150 19.09 3.30 2.73
C SER A 150 20.05 2.12 2.77
N VAL A 151 21.33 2.42 2.89
CA VAL A 151 22.33 1.38 3.17
C VAL A 151 21.90 0.61 4.42
N SER A 152 22.05 -0.70 4.39
CA SER A 152 21.58 -1.71 5.34
C SER A 152 20.16 -2.24 5.15
N ASP A 153 19.31 -1.61 4.33
CA ASP A 153 17.99 -2.16 4.01
C ASP A 153 18.11 -3.35 3.04
N ILE A 154 17.09 -4.18 2.97
CA ILE A 154 17.06 -5.36 2.11
C ILE A 154 15.84 -5.33 1.19
N VAL A 155 16.06 -5.62 -0.08
CA VAL A 155 15.02 -5.87 -1.07
C VAL A 155 15.07 -7.35 -1.44
N VAL A 156 13.95 -8.04 -1.24
CA VAL A 156 13.77 -9.43 -1.69
C VAL A 156 12.93 -9.41 -2.95
N LEU A 157 13.45 -9.99 -4.03
CA LEU A 157 12.70 -10.22 -5.26
C LEU A 157 12.17 -11.66 -5.25
N HIS A 158 10.86 -11.79 -5.48
CA HIS A 158 10.16 -13.06 -5.64
C HIS A 158 9.80 -13.19 -7.12
N GLN A 159 10.65 -13.84 -7.89
CA GLN A 159 10.50 -13.98 -9.34
C GLN A 159 10.57 -15.44 -9.77
N ASP A 160 9.67 -15.85 -10.65
CA ASP A 160 9.65 -17.21 -11.21
C ASP A 160 9.71 -18.32 -10.13
N GLY A 161 9.05 -18.08 -9.00
CA GLY A 161 9.04 -19.01 -7.86
C GLY A 161 10.38 -19.10 -7.11
N LYS A 162 11.29 -18.15 -7.33
CA LYS A 162 12.58 -18.06 -6.65
C LYS A 162 12.74 -16.74 -5.92
N ASP A 163 13.22 -16.82 -4.69
CA ASP A 163 13.53 -15.66 -3.87
C ASP A 163 15.02 -15.31 -3.96
N THR A 164 15.30 -14.01 -4.11
CA THR A 164 16.66 -13.48 -4.04
C THR A 164 16.69 -12.24 -3.15
N ALA A 165 17.56 -12.23 -2.15
CA ALA A 165 17.70 -11.12 -1.22
C ALA A 165 18.89 -10.23 -1.61
N HIS A 166 18.68 -8.92 -1.58
CA HIS A 166 19.62 -7.92 -2.01
C HIS A 166 19.77 -6.84 -0.94
N TYR A 167 20.96 -6.70 -0.43
CA TYR A 167 21.34 -5.69 0.55
C TYR A 167 21.60 -4.37 -0.16
N CYS A 168 20.97 -3.29 0.31
CA CYS A 168 21.31 -1.93 -0.10
C CYS A 168 22.72 -1.61 0.38
N ASP A 169 23.67 -1.49 -0.54
CA ASP A 169 25.07 -1.20 -0.23
C ASP A 169 25.42 0.24 -0.64
N ARG A 170 26.64 0.67 -0.39
CA ARG A 170 27.13 2.02 -0.77
C ARG A 170 26.98 2.32 -2.26
N PHE A 171 27.22 1.31 -3.08
CA PHE A 171 27.13 1.40 -4.54
C PHE A 171 26.25 0.26 -5.05
N GLY A 172 24.96 0.52 -5.16
CA GLY A 172 23.99 -0.45 -5.66
C GLY A 172 23.61 -1.51 -4.62
N PHE A 173 23.49 -2.74 -5.07
CA PHE A 173 22.99 -3.86 -4.26
C PHE A 173 23.96 -5.05 -4.27
N SER A 174 24.06 -5.71 -3.14
CA SER A 174 24.84 -6.94 -2.97
C SER A 174 23.93 -8.10 -2.57
N GLN A 175 24.05 -9.25 -3.24
CA GLN A 175 23.27 -10.42 -2.84
C GLN A 175 23.65 -10.93 -1.46
N VAL A 176 22.62 -11.27 -0.66
CA VAL A 176 22.73 -11.81 0.70
C VAL A 176 21.86 -13.06 0.86
N PRO A 177 22.24 -14.19 0.25
CA PRO A 177 21.44 -15.41 0.30
C PRO A 177 21.25 -15.92 1.73
N GLU A 178 22.14 -15.58 2.65
CA GLU A 178 22.03 -15.89 4.08
C GLU A 178 20.76 -15.31 4.72
N PHE A 179 20.24 -14.21 4.22
CA PHE A 179 19.00 -13.60 4.69
C PHE A 179 17.77 -14.51 4.49
N LEU A 180 17.79 -15.36 3.48
CA LEU A 180 16.69 -16.28 3.16
C LEU A 180 16.85 -17.65 3.84
N GLN A 181 17.98 -17.87 4.53
CA GLN A 181 18.26 -19.10 5.25
C GLN A 181 18.19 -18.85 6.74
N PRO A 182 17.07 -19.20 7.42
CA PRO A 182 17.05 -19.14 8.88
C PRO A 182 18.19 -20.02 9.42
N GLU A 183 18.98 -19.48 10.36
CA GLU A 183 20.01 -20.26 11.03
C GLU A 183 19.36 -21.58 11.50
N ARG A 184 19.84 -22.70 10.98
CA ARG A 184 19.51 -24.00 11.55
C ARG A 184 20.06 -23.98 12.97
N ALA A 185 19.17 -23.88 13.95
CA ALA A 185 19.54 -24.09 15.34
C ALA A 185 20.28 -25.43 15.44
N ALA A 186 21.55 -25.31 15.82
CA ALA A 186 22.39 -26.47 16.07
C ALA A 186 21.98 -27.17 17.37
#